data_9f36c12da31616ab1dc5b2756bb861e4
#
_entry.id   9f36c12da31616ab1dc5b2756bb861e4
#
_cell.length_a   1.000
_cell.length_b   1.000
_cell.length_c   1.000
_cell.angle_alpha   90.00
_cell.angle_beta   90.00
_cell.angle_gamma   90.00
#
_symmetry.space_group_name_H-M   'P 1'
#
loop_
_entity.id
_entity.type
_entity.pdbx_description
1 polymer ?
#
loop_
_entity_poly.entity_id
_entity_poly.type
_entity_poly.pdbx_seq_one_letter_code
_entity_poly.pdbx_strand_id
1 'polypeptide(L)'
;MERIASFTVDHDVLVPGLYLSRQDGDVVTLDLRFKKPNTGDLLTNAEMHSVEHVIATLLRNSPEKDAVVYFGPMGCQTGFYFLFDGKQLTLAQAVALVQRVFAQGAVFEGEMPGKSAKECGNYRNLDVELAKTCCAFYTEIISGWNQEKLAHPTA
;
A
#
# COMPACT_ATOMS: atom_id res chain seq x y z
N MET A 1 -4.77 0.01 29.48
CA MET A 1 -3.93 0.24 28.31
C MET A 1 -4.81 0.77 27.18
N GLU A 2 -4.40 1.84 26.56
CA GLU A 2 -5.16 2.40 25.42
C GLU A 2 -5.03 1.54 24.18
N ARG A 3 -6.10 1.48 23.38
CA ARG A 3 -6.09 0.77 22.11
C ARG A 3 -5.40 1.63 21.06
N ILE A 4 -4.53 1.04 20.27
CA ILE A 4 -3.89 1.73 19.14
C ILE A 4 -4.91 1.96 18.00
N ALA A 5 -4.65 2.95 17.16
CA ALA A 5 -5.60 3.39 16.12
C ALA A 5 -6.05 2.24 15.20
N SER A 6 -5.13 1.35 14.82
CA SER A 6 -5.46 0.23 13.94
C SER A 6 -6.44 -0.78 14.54
N PHE A 7 -6.56 -0.82 15.87
CA PHE A 7 -7.51 -1.70 16.55
C PHE A 7 -8.90 -1.07 16.73
N THR A 8 -9.04 0.23 16.41
CA THR A 8 -10.33 0.94 16.51
C THR A 8 -11.12 0.92 15.20
N VAL A 9 -10.52 0.49 14.11
CA VAL A 9 -11.20 0.28 12.84
C VAL A 9 -12.10 -0.96 12.95
N ASP A 10 -13.33 -0.87 12.48
CA ASP A 10 -14.26 -1.99 12.50
C ASP A 10 -13.93 -2.96 11.35
N HIS A 11 -13.18 -4.02 11.68
CA HIS A 11 -12.74 -5.01 10.70
C HIS A 11 -13.88 -5.93 10.20
N ASP A 12 -15.03 -5.93 10.86
CA ASP A 12 -16.18 -6.73 10.41
C ASP A 12 -16.84 -6.13 9.17
N VAL A 13 -16.76 -4.80 9.02
CA VAL A 13 -17.38 -4.08 7.88
C VAL A 13 -16.34 -3.56 6.88
N LEU A 14 -15.06 -3.65 7.20
CA LEU A 14 -13.98 -3.16 6.35
C LEU A 14 -13.89 -3.98 5.05
N VAL A 15 -13.85 -3.28 3.93
CA VAL A 15 -13.77 -3.87 2.60
C VAL A 15 -12.53 -3.36 1.86
N PRO A 16 -12.07 -4.05 0.80
CA PRO A 16 -10.96 -3.55 -0.01
C PRO A 16 -11.20 -2.12 -0.47
N GLY A 17 -10.15 -1.32 -0.45
CA GLY A 17 -10.21 0.10 -0.79
C GLY A 17 -8.99 0.84 -0.32
N LEU A 18 -9.10 2.17 -0.24
CA LEU A 18 -8.05 3.08 0.20
C LEU A 18 -8.62 4.03 1.25
N TYR A 19 -8.01 4.05 2.43
CA TYR A 19 -8.58 4.79 3.56
C TYR A 19 -7.53 5.62 4.29
N LEU A 20 -7.97 6.69 4.93
CA LEU A 20 -7.14 7.44 5.87
C LEU A 20 -7.10 6.67 7.20
N SER A 21 -5.92 6.20 7.58
CA SER A 21 -5.74 5.47 8.83
C SER A 21 -5.58 6.40 10.01
N ARG A 22 -4.54 7.26 9.95
CA ARG A 22 -4.24 8.19 11.05
C ARG A 22 -3.28 9.28 10.58
N GLN A 23 -3.13 10.29 11.42
CA GLN A 23 -2.11 11.32 11.25
C GLN A 23 -1.35 11.50 12.56
N ASP A 24 -0.04 11.45 12.48
CA ASP A 24 0.87 11.68 13.61
C ASP A 24 1.74 12.89 13.28
N GLY A 25 1.41 14.05 13.90
CA GLY A 25 2.04 15.30 13.50
C GLY A 25 1.76 15.59 12.03
N ASP A 26 2.82 15.70 11.23
CA ASP A 26 2.71 15.90 9.79
C ASP A 26 2.70 14.61 8.98
N VAL A 27 2.93 13.46 9.62
CA VAL A 27 2.96 12.15 8.93
C VAL A 27 1.55 11.60 8.83
N VAL A 28 1.11 11.39 7.58
CA VAL A 28 -0.20 10.81 7.27
C VAL A 28 -0.02 9.36 6.88
N THR A 29 -0.84 8.47 7.42
CA THR A 29 -0.84 7.05 7.09
C THR A 29 -2.12 6.70 6.32
N LEU A 30 -1.96 6.13 5.12
CA LEU A 30 -3.06 5.57 4.35
C LEU A 30 -3.08 4.05 4.51
N ASP A 31 -4.29 3.50 4.59
CA ASP A 31 -4.59 2.07 4.66
C ASP A 31 -4.95 1.60 3.25
N LEU A 32 -4.06 0.82 2.64
CA LEU A 32 -4.26 0.25 1.31
C LEU A 32 -4.77 -1.18 1.50
N ARG A 33 -6.10 -1.32 1.55
CA ARG A 33 -6.73 -2.60 1.86
C ARG A 33 -6.98 -3.40 0.59
N PHE A 34 -6.30 -4.56 0.46
CA PHE A 34 -6.39 -5.45 -0.71
C PHE A 34 -7.44 -6.53 -0.53
N LYS A 35 -7.59 -7.03 0.69
CA LYS A 35 -8.42 -8.19 1.01
C LYS A 35 -9.41 -7.85 2.11
N LYS A 36 -10.60 -8.43 2.03
CA LYS A 36 -11.57 -8.33 3.13
C LYS A 36 -11.03 -9.07 4.34
N PRO A 37 -10.96 -8.42 5.52
CA PRO A 37 -10.44 -9.07 6.72
C PRO A 37 -11.23 -10.33 7.12
N ASN A 38 -10.50 -11.29 7.70
CA ASN A 38 -11.07 -12.48 8.34
C ASN A 38 -11.84 -13.42 7.41
N THR A 39 -11.50 -13.44 6.13
CA THR A 39 -12.13 -14.38 5.16
C THR A 39 -11.23 -15.58 4.85
N GLY A 40 -9.96 -15.56 5.30
CA GLY A 40 -8.98 -16.55 4.90
C GLY A 40 -8.33 -16.29 3.54
N ASP A 41 -8.84 -15.33 2.77
CA ASP A 41 -8.22 -14.90 1.51
C ASP A 41 -7.15 -13.84 1.83
N LEU A 42 -5.91 -14.29 1.89
CA LEU A 42 -4.77 -13.47 2.32
C LEU A 42 -3.74 -13.34 1.21
N LEU A 43 -3.00 -12.23 1.23
CA LEU A 43 -1.79 -12.09 0.42
C LEU A 43 -0.73 -13.05 0.97
N THR A 44 -0.03 -13.76 0.08
CA THR A 44 1.12 -14.57 0.50
C THR A 44 2.29 -13.67 0.86
N ASN A 45 3.27 -14.19 1.60
CA ASN A 45 4.49 -13.44 1.91
C ASN A 45 5.21 -13.01 0.62
N ALA A 46 5.31 -13.91 -0.36
CA ALA A 46 5.96 -13.60 -1.65
C ALA A 46 5.23 -12.48 -2.40
N GLU A 47 3.90 -12.47 -2.38
CA GLU A 47 3.11 -11.40 -2.98
C GLU A 47 3.35 -10.07 -2.29
N MET A 48 3.27 -10.03 -0.96
CA MET A 48 3.50 -8.81 -0.19
C MET A 48 4.92 -8.27 -0.37
N HIS A 49 5.92 -9.13 -0.29
CA HIS A 49 7.32 -8.77 -0.43
C HIS A 49 7.61 -8.22 -1.83
N SER A 50 7.03 -8.84 -2.85
CA SER A 50 7.21 -8.41 -4.24
C SER A 50 6.56 -7.07 -4.52
N VAL A 51 5.32 -6.86 -4.04
CA VAL A 51 4.63 -5.57 -4.14
C VAL A 51 5.41 -4.48 -3.41
N GLU A 52 5.90 -4.79 -2.20
CA GLU A 52 6.68 -3.82 -1.41
C GLU A 52 7.88 -3.31 -2.20
N HIS A 53 8.69 -4.20 -2.78
CA HIS A 53 9.89 -3.80 -3.53
C HIS A 53 9.55 -2.96 -4.76
N VAL A 54 8.56 -3.36 -5.54
CA VAL A 54 8.17 -2.64 -6.76
C VAL A 54 7.58 -1.28 -6.41
N ILE A 55 6.61 -1.23 -5.51
CA ILE A 55 5.91 0.02 -5.17
C ILE A 55 6.83 0.98 -4.41
N ALA A 56 7.62 0.50 -3.45
CA ALA A 56 8.58 1.36 -2.75
C ALA A 56 9.58 1.98 -3.73
N THR A 57 10.04 1.22 -4.71
CA THR A 57 10.96 1.72 -5.75
C THR A 57 10.27 2.78 -6.62
N LEU A 58 9.03 2.53 -7.05
CA LEU A 58 8.28 3.49 -7.86
C LEU A 58 7.98 4.78 -7.09
N LEU A 59 7.62 4.68 -5.81
CA LEU A 59 7.39 5.84 -4.96
C LEU A 59 8.66 6.69 -4.81
N ARG A 60 9.79 6.04 -4.54
CA ARG A 60 11.09 6.73 -4.35
C ARG A 60 11.70 7.27 -5.63
N ASN A 61 11.15 6.89 -6.80
CA ASN A 61 11.55 7.42 -8.11
C ASN A 61 10.47 8.32 -8.72
N SER A 62 9.40 8.62 -7.97
CA SER A 62 8.34 9.52 -8.42
C SER A 62 8.71 11.00 -8.22
N PRO A 63 8.02 11.93 -8.89
CA PRO A 63 8.18 13.35 -8.61
C PRO A 63 7.91 13.73 -7.14
N GLU A 64 7.11 12.93 -6.42
CA GLU A 64 6.74 13.16 -5.02
C GLU A 64 7.65 12.44 -4.03
N LYS A 65 8.80 11.94 -4.46
CA LYS A 65 9.71 11.13 -3.64
C LYS A 65 10.10 11.74 -2.29
N ASP A 66 10.25 13.06 -2.25
CA ASP A 66 10.66 13.76 -1.02
C ASP A 66 9.57 13.75 0.05
N ALA A 67 8.33 13.51 -0.34
CA ALA A 67 7.21 13.38 0.59
C ALA A 67 7.01 11.95 1.11
N VAL A 68 7.64 10.96 0.50
CA VAL A 68 7.49 9.54 0.86
C VAL A 68 8.23 9.24 2.15
N VAL A 69 7.51 8.73 3.16
CA VAL A 69 8.09 8.34 4.44
C VAL A 69 8.31 6.83 4.49
N TYR A 70 7.28 6.04 4.16
CA TYR A 70 7.37 4.58 4.24
C TYR A 70 6.25 3.91 3.45
N PHE A 71 6.54 2.74 2.90
CA PHE A 71 5.55 1.84 2.32
C PHE A 71 5.89 0.41 2.75
N GLY A 72 4.93 -0.32 3.30
CA GLY A 72 5.16 -1.68 3.74
C GLY A 72 3.88 -2.45 4.05
N PRO A 73 3.97 -3.79 4.12
CA PRO A 73 2.83 -4.65 4.32
C PRO A 73 2.33 -4.66 5.77
N MET A 74 1.05 -4.98 5.93
CA MET A 74 0.45 -5.25 7.23
C MET A 74 0.70 -6.69 7.64
N GLY A 75 0.94 -6.93 8.93
CA GLY A 75 1.14 -8.28 9.46
C GLY A 75 -0.05 -9.21 9.28
N CYS A 76 -1.27 -8.66 9.13
CA CYS A 76 -2.47 -9.47 8.90
C CYS A 76 -2.62 -9.99 7.47
N GLN A 77 -1.72 -9.60 6.56
CA GLN A 77 -1.69 -10.05 5.16
C GLN A 77 -2.90 -9.60 4.33
N THR A 78 -3.58 -8.52 4.73
CA THR A 78 -4.75 -8.01 4.00
C THR A 78 -4.50 -6.69 3.29
N GLY A 79 -3.33 -6.08 3.45
CA GLY A 79 -3.00 -4.82 2.78
C GLY A 79 -1.65 -4.25 3.17
N PHE A 80 -1.50 -2.95 2.87
CA PHE A 80 -0.26 -2.19 3.07
C PHE A 80 -0.56 -0.86 3.73
N TYR A 81 0.48 -0.27 4.32
CA TYR A 81 0.47 1.12 4.77
C TYR A 81 1.36 1.97 3.88
N PHE A 82 0.88 3.15 3.53
CA PHE A 82 1.66 4.20 2.90
C PHE A 82 1.68 5.43 3.81
N LEU A 83 2.88 5.86 4.18
CA LEU A 83 3.11 7.02 5.03
C LEU A 83 3.75 8.12 4.20
N PHE A 84 3.22 9.34 4.31
CA PHE A 84 3.77 10.49 3.60
C PHE A 84 3.73 11.75 4.46
N ASP A 85 4.53 12.74 4.06
CA ASP A 85 4.56 14.06 4.71
C ASP A 85 3.38 14.89 4.23
N GLY A 86 2.45 15.15 5.14
CA GLY A 86 1.25 15.94 4.88
C GLY A 86 1.50 17.43 4.63
N LYS A 87 2.72 17.93 4.88
CA LYS A 87 3.11 19.29 4.48
C LYS A 87 3.42 19.38 2.99
N GLN A 88 3.81 18.27 2.36
CA GLN A 88 4.24 18.25 0.96
C GLN A 88 3.16 17.72 0.02
N LEU A 89 2.26 16.87 0.51
CA LEU A 89 1.16 16.32 -0.28
C LEU A 89 -0.17 16.55 0.43
N THR A 90 -1.19 16.94 -0.34
CA THR A 90 -2.58 16.89 0.11
C THR A 90 -3.09 15.45 0.01
N LEU A 91 -4.23 15.18 0.65
CA LEU A 91 -4.88 13.86 0.52
C LEU A 91 -5.23 13.55 -0.94
N ALA A 92 -5.70 14.54 -1.70
CA ALA A 92 -6.00 14.34 -3.12
C ALA A 92 -4.76 13.97 -3.92
N GLN A 93 -3.62 14.61 -3.65
CA GLN A 93 -2.36 14.31 -4.30
C GLN A 93 -1.85 12.92 -3.92
N ALA A 94 -2.01 12.53 -2.66
CA ALA A 94 -1.60 11.21 -2.18
C ALA A 94 -2.43 10.10 -2.82
N VAL A 95 -3.75 10.27 -2.93
CA VAL A 95 -4.63 9.32 -3.63
C VAL A 95 -4.20 9.15 -5.09
N ALA A 96 -3.96 10.27 -5.79
CA ALA A 96 -3.52 10.25 -7.19
C ALA A 96 -2.16 9.56 -7.33
N LEU A 97 -1.23 9.78 -6.39
CA LEU A 97 0.08 9.11 -6.37
C LEU A 97 -0.07 7.60 -6.22
N VAL A 98 -0.90 7.15 -5.28
CA VAL A 98 -1.16 5.72 -5.07
C VAL A 98 -1.75 5.09 -6.33
N GLN A 99 -2.76 5.72 -6.93
CA GLN A 99 -3.36 5.24 -8.17
C GLN A 99 -2.32 5.12 -9.28
N ARG A 100 -1.46 6.12 -9.43
CA ARG A 100 -0.44 6.15 -10.47
C ARG A 100 0.63 5.06 -10.28
N VAL A 101 1.18 4.90 -9.08
CA VAL A 101 2.25 3.92 -8.87
C VAL A 101 1.74 2.48 -8.98
N PHE A 102 0.51 2.20 -8.56
CA PHE A 102 -0.06 0.87 -8.73
C PHE A 102 -0.36 0.57 -10.20
N ALA A 103 -0.83 1.54 -10.97
CA ALA A 103 -0.98 1.39 -12.42
C ALA A 103 0.37 1.14 -13.11
N GLN A 104 1.42 1.84 -12.67
CA GLN A 104 2.79 1.61 -13.16
C GLN A 104 3.29 0.22 -12.75
N GLY A 105 3.02 -0.20 -11.54
CA GLY A 105 3.38 -1.53 -11.04
C GLY A 105 2.74 -2.66 -11.84
N ALA A 106 1.49 -2.48 -12.27
CA ALA A 106 0.77 -3.46 -13.07
C ALA A 106 1.42 -3.73 -14.44
N VAL A 107 2.13 -2.75 -14.97
CA VAL A 107 2.84 -2.84 -16.28
C VAL A 107 4.36 -2.76 -16.10
N PHE A 108 4.85 -3.00 -14.91
CA PHE A 108 6.28 -2.89 -14.60
C PHE A 108 7.11 -3.80 -15.50
N GLU A 109 8.15 -3.23 -16.09
CA GLU A 109 9.11 -3.96 -16.93
C GLU A 109 10.50 -3.85 -16.36
N GLY A 110 11.31 -4.86 -16.59
CA GLY A 110 12.68 -4.92 -16.13
C GLY A 110 12.87 -5.91 -14.98
N GLU A 111 14.06 -5.85 -14.37
CA GLU A 111 14.42 -6.74 -13.29
C GLU A 111 13.74 -6.34 -11.98
N MET A 112 13.47 -7.34 -11.15
CA MET A 112 12.91 -7.12 -9.81
C MET A 112 13.86 -6.26 -8.98
N PRO A 113 13.39 -5.08 -8.49
CA PRO A 113 14.26 -4.23 -7.66
C PRO A 113 14.69 -4.93 -6.38
N GLY A 114 16.00 -4.82 -6.04
CA GLY A 114 16.54 -5.34 -4.79
C GLY A 114 16.60 -6.86 -4.69
N LYS A 115 16.51 -7.58 -5.80
CA LYS A 115 16.52 -9.05 -5.81
C LYS A 115 17.95 -9.60 -5.79
N SER A 116 18.68 -9.36 -4.70
CA SER A 116 19.98 -9.97 -4.47
C SER A 116 20.23 -10.18 -2.98
N ALA A 117 21.09 -11.12 -2.65
CA ALA A 117 21.47 -11.39 -1.26
C ALA A 117 22.09 -10.18 -0.57
N LYS A 118 22.72 -9.30 -1.34
CA LYS A 118 23.34 -8.07 -0.83
C LYS A 118 22.30 -7.00 -0.48
N GLU A 119 21.20 -6.95 -1.22
CA GLU A 119 20.22 -5.87 -1.12
C GLU A 119 19.03 -6.22 -0.22
N CYS A 120 18.77 -7.50 -0.02
CA CYS A 120 17.56 -7.96 0.67
C CYS A 120 17.87 -9.18 1.54
N GLY A 121 17.25 -9.23 2.72
CA GLY A 121 17.42 -10.33 3.65
C GLY A 121 16.74 -11.64 3.24
N ASN A 122 15.80 -11.58 2.29
CA ASN A 122 15.09 -12.75 1.77
C ASN A 122 14.72 -12.55 0.30
N TYR A 123 15.71 -12.39 -0.56
CA TYR A 123 15.49 -12.05 -1.96
C TYR A 123 14.86 -13.19 -2.79
N ARG A 124 14.93 -14.41 -2.30
CA ARG A 124 14.55 -15.61 -3.08
C ARG A 124 13.07 -15.71 -3.39
N ASN A 125 12.20 -15.09 -2.57
CA ASN A 125 10.77 -15.12 -2.80
C ASN A 125 10.24 -13.91 -3.59
N LEU A 126 11.13 -13.01 -4.01
CA LEU A 126 10.78 -11.88 -4.85
C LEU A 126 10.47 -12.34 -6.28
N ASP A 127 9.34 -11.90 -6.81
CA ASP A 127 8.87 -12.26 -8.15
C ASP A 127 8.12 -11.08 -8.77
N VAL A 128 8.65 -10.56 -9.88
CA VAL A 128 8.07 -9.40 -10.55
C VAL A 128 6.66 -9.70 -11.08
N GLU A 129 6.38 -10.92 -11.52
CA GLU A 129 5.05 -11.28 -12.03
C GLU A 129 4.00 -11.30 -10.91
N LEU A 130 4.34 -11.73 -9.70
CA LEU A 130 3.47 -11.63 -8.55
C LEU A 130 3.15 -10.17 -8.24
N ALA A 131 4.16 -9.29 -8.25
CA ALA A 131 3.97 -7.87 -8.01
C ALA A 131 3.04 -7.26 -9.07
N LYS A 132 3.26 -7.55 -10.33
CA LYS A 132 2.43 -7.03 -11.44
C LYS A 132 0.96 -7.45 -11.29
N THR A 133 0.73 -8.71 -11.00
CA THR A 133 -0.63 -9.25 -10.82
C THR A 133 -1.35 -8.57 -9.64
N CYS A 134 -0.66 -8.44 -8.50
CA CYS A 134 -1.22 -7.77 -7.33
C CYS A 134 -1.47 -6.28 -7.58
N CYS A 135 -0.57 -5.59 -8.27
CA CYS A 135 -0.75 -4.18 -8.63
C CYS A 135 -1.95 -3.99 -9.56
N ALA A 136 -2.13 -4.86 -10.56
CA ALA A 136 -3.29 -4.81 -11.42
C ALA A 136 -4.59 -5.04 -10.65
N PHE A 137 -4.60 -5.99 -9.74
CA PHE A 137 -5.73 -6.27 -8.86
C PHE A 137 -6.13 -5.03 -8.04
N TYR A 138 -5.15 -4.39 -7.38
CA TYR A 138 -5.43 -3.23 -6.54
C TYR A 138 -5.81 -2.00 -7.36
N THR A 139 -5.22 -1.82 -8.54
CA THR A 139 -5.57 -0.72 -9.46
C THR A 139 -7.07 -0.73 -9.78
N GLU A 140 -7.66 -1.90 -9.99
CA GLU A 140 -9.09 -2.04 -10.21
C GLU A 140 -9.91 -1.65 -8.98
N ILE A 141 -9.47 -2.05 -7.78
CA ILE A 141 -10.16 -1.74 -6.53
C ILE A 141 -10.27 -0.22 -6.32
N ILE A 142 -9.20 0.52 -6.57
CA ILE A 142 -9.14 1.96 -6.31
C ILE A 142 -9.45 2.82 -7.55
N SER A 143 -9.89 2.21 -8.64
CA SER A 143 -10.31 2.94 -9.82
C SER A 143 -11.43 3.92 -9.47
N GLY A 144 -11.26 5.18 -9.83
CA GLY A 144 -12.21 6.24 -9.50
C GLY A 144 -12.23 6.66 -8.03
N TRP A 145 -11.33 6.16 -7.21
CA TRP A 145 -11.22 6.58 -5.81
C TRP A 145 -10.78 8.04 -5.71
N ASN A 146 -11.25 8.74 -4.68
CA ASN A 146 -10.87 10.13 -4.42
C ASN A 146 -10.81 10.39 -2.91
N GLN A 147 -10.39 11.61 -2.54
CA GLN A 147 -10.21 11.99 -1.14
C GLN A 147 -11.51 11.93 -0.32
N GLU A 148 -12.67 11.99 -0.95
CA GLU A 148 -13.96 11.93 -0.25
C GLU A 148 -14.31 10.53 0.22
N LYS A 149 -13.65 9.51 -0.33
CA LYS A 149 -13.87 8.09 0.00
C LYS A 149 -12.89 7.54 1.04
N LEU A 150 -12.10 8.38 1.69
CA LEU A 150 -11.03 7.93 2.59
C LEU A 150 -11.50 7.53 3.99
N ALA A 151 -12.74 7.78 4.36
CA ALA A 151 -13.26 7.35 5.66
C ALA A 151 -13.47 5.83 5.66
N HIS A 152 -13.02 5.17 6.75
CA HIS A 152 -13.28 3.75 6.93
C HIS A 152 -14.80 3.49 7.02
N PRO A 153 -15.30 2.39 6.44
CA PRO A 153 -16.71 2.04 6.59
C PRO A 153 -17.04 1.75 8.05
N THR A 154 -18.24 2.10 8.44
CA THR A 154 -18.78 1.85 9.79
C THR A 154 -20.06 1.04 9.71
N ALA A 155 -20.34 0.29 10.77
CA ALA A 155 -21.56 -0.51 10.85
C ALA A 155 -22.82 0.37 10.97
#